data_562f6abeaff73a8a1996829f2a50ed91
#
_entry.id   562f6abeaff73a8a1996829f2a50ed91
#
_cell.length_a   1.000
_cell.length_b   1.000
_cell.length_c   1.000
_cell.angle_alpha   90.00
_cell.angle_beta   90.00
_cell.angle_gamma   90.00
#
_symmetry.space_group_name_H-M   'P 1'
#
loop_
_entity.id
_entity.type
_entity.pdbx_description
1 polymer ?
#
loop_
_entity_poly.entity_id
_entity_poly.type
_entity_poly.pdbx_seq_one_letter_code
_entity_poly.pdbx_strand_id
1 'polypeptide(L)'
;MSLRALRCTVGLLSLASAAAMCQQAKPLSDGVSIVQPGAPGQSNKTLTPETAEAAPRKPSDADVKFMQGMIMHHSQAVEMTELLKTRSKDKEVQALGKRISISQTDEMRFMREWLTERGEPIALPGSMDMSNMSGMDHMDMPMTMMPGMLTPEQMKALAAATGPEFDHLFLTGMIQHHSGALTMVKDLFKVPGAGQDPRLFDFASDVDNTQQAEIDIMRHMLLKEKQ
;
A
#
# COMPACT_ATOMS: atom_id res chain seq x y z
N MET A 1 76.82 14.83 34.74
CA MET A 1 75.83 13.81 34.40
C MET A 1 74.87 14.36 33.35
N SER A 2 75.00 13.82 32.15
CA SER A 2 74.52 14.42 30.90
C SER A 2 73.12 14.00 30.52
N LEU A 3 72.19 14.96 30.41
CA LEU A 3 70.84 14.72 29.85
C LEU A 3 70.93 14.79 28.32
N ARG A 4 70.64 13.69 27.65
CA ARG A 4 70.48 13.67 26.20
C ARG A 4 69.04 13.92 25.86
N ALA A 5 68.77 15.06 25.20
CA ALA A 5 67.49 15.38 24.60
C ALA A 5 67.22 14.54 23.34
N LEU A 6 66.12 13.81 23.31
CA LEU A 6 65.63 13.04 22.18
C LEU A 6 64.71 13.96 21.35
N ARG A 7 65.15 14.34 20.13
CA ARG A 7 64.33 15.10 19.17
C ARG A 7 63.39 14.14 18.45
N CYS A 8 62.08 14.24 18.69
CA CYS A 8 61.05 13.65 17.88
C CYS A 8 60.79 14.54 16.63
N THR A 9 61.11 14.03 15.48
CA THR A 9 60.76 14.62 14.18
C THR A 9 59.32 14.17 13.85
N VAL A 10 58.39 15.11 13.84
CA VAL A 10 57.04 14.92 13.37
C VAL A 10 57.01 15.01 11.84
N GLY A 11 56.80 13.86 11.20
CA GLY A 11 56.58 13.78 9.76
C GLY A 11 55.15 14.20 9.44
N LEU A 12 55.00 15.28 8.68
CA LEU A 12 53.71 15.67 8.08
C LEU A 12 53.36 14.65 6.98
N LEU A 13 52.36 13.84 7.21
CA LEU A 13 51.70 13.05 6.16
C LEU A 13 50.64 13.94 5.51
N SER A 14 50.92 14.42 4.28
CA SER A 14 49.94 15.11 3.43
C SER A 14 48.94 14.09 2.90
N LEU A 15 47.70 14.09 3.44
CA LEU A 15 46.56 13.42 2.83
C LEU A 15 46.12 14.19 1.58
N ALA A 16 46.40 13.65 0.43
CA ALA A 16 45.81 14.08 -0.83
C ALA A 16 44.35 13.60 -0.88
N SER A 17 43.41 14.51 -0.65
CA SER A 17 41.99 14.25 -0.87
C SER A 17 41.70 14.11 -2.34
N ALA A 18 41.51 12.89 -2.83
CA ALA A 18 40.97 12.62 -4.14
C ALA A 18 39.47 12.99 -4.11
N ALA A 19 39.14 14.18 -4.60
CA ALA A 19 37.76 14.53 -4.89
C ALA A 19 37.27 13.63 -6.05
N ALA A 20 36.47 12.61 -5.70
CA ALA A 20 35.71 11.85 -6.68
C ALA A 20 34.69 12.80 -7.30
N MET A 21 35.00 13.30 -8.51
CA MET A 21 34.02 13.96 -9.37
C MET A 21 32.96 12.93 -9.73
N CYS A 22 31.79 13.04 -9.05
CA CYS A 22 30.57 12.39 -9.48
C CYS A 22 30.19 13.02 -10.81
N GLN A 23 30.61 12.40 -11.93
CA GLN A 23 30.15 12.80 -13.26
C GLN A 23 28.64 12.49 -13.28
N GLN A 24 27.84 13.55 -13.14
CA GLN A 24 26.41 13.48 -13.42
C GLN A 24 26.28 13.02 -14.88
N ALA A 25 25.68 11.84 -15.05
CA ALA A 25 25.32 11.34 -16.37
C ALA A 25 24.42 12.41 -17.01
N LYS A 26 24.89 12.96 -18.12
CA LYS A 26 24.15 13.91 -18.95
C LYS A 26 22.86 13.21 -19.36
N PRO A 27 21.66 13.80 -19.18
CA PRO A 27 20.44 13.18 -19.66
C PRO A 27 20.57 12.93 -21.17
N LEU A 28 20.30 11.69 -21.58
CA LEU A 28 20.25 11.25 -22.98
C LEU A 28 19.01 11.83 -23.66
N SER A 29 18.90 13.17 -23.74
CA SER A 29 17.74 13.85 -24.29
C SER A 29 17.89 14.34 -25.74
N ASP A 30 19.07 14.21 -26.33
CA ASP A 30 19.28 14.69 -27.68
C ASP A 30 19.45 13.54 -28.67
N GLY A 31 18.38 13.21 -29.41
CA GLY A 31 18.49 12.53 -30.68
C GLY A 31 17.91 11.12 -30.86
N VAL A 32 17.25 10.54 -29.86
CA VAL A 32 16.54 9.28 -30.11
C VAL A 32 15.19 9.58 -30.78
N SER A 33 15.16 9.36 -32.12
CA SER A 33 13.91 9.48 -32.87
C SER A 33 13.09 8.23 -32.68
N ILE A 34 11.89 8.36 -32.05
CA ILE A 34 10.93 7.28 -31.89
C ILE A 34 10.03 7.28 -33.13
N VAL A 35 10.03 6.18 -33.88
CA VAL A 35 9.20 6.04 -35.08
C VAL A 35 7.98 5.21 -34.73
N GLN A 36 6.80 5.82 -34.80
CA GLN A 36 5.52 5.12 -34.74
C GLN A 36 5.15 4.65 -36.15
N PRO A 37 5.04 3.34 -36.41
CA PRO A 37 4.61 2.83 -37.72
C PRO A 37 3.21 3.32 -38.06
N GLY A 38 3.01 3.77 -39.30
CA GLY A 38 1.68 4.09 -39.81
C GLY A 38 0.87 2.81 -40.10
N ALA A 39 -0.46 2.94 -40.12
CA ALA A 39 -1.33 1.88 -40.63
C ALA A 39 -1.04 1.60 -42.12
N PRO A 40 -1.41 0.44 -42.66
CA PRO A 40 -1.23 0.15 -44.08
C PRO A 40 -1.73 1.28 -45.00
N GLY A 41 -0.83 1.88 -45.77
CA GLY A 41 -1.10 3.05 -46.61
C GLY A 41 -0.90 4.42 -45.97
N GLN A 42 -0.47 4.47 -44.72
CA GLN A 42 -0.12 5.73 -44.01
C GLN A 42 1.39 5.81 -43.76
N SER A 43 1.93 7.03 -43.80
CA SER A 43 3.32 7.26 -43.47
C SER A 43 3.60 7.13 -41.98
N ASN A 44 4.83 6.70 -41.65
CA ASN A 44 5.30 6.67 -40.27
C ASN A 44 5.30 8.07 -39.64
N LYS A 45 5.05 8.16 -38.32
CA LYS A 45 5.20 9.40 -37.55
C LYS A 45 6.48 9.32 -36.74
N THR A 46 7.28 10.41 -36.81
CA THR A 46 8.41 10.60 -35.89
C THR A 46 7.91 11.31 -34.64
N LEU A 47 8.18 10.74 -33.48
CA LEU A 47 7.79 11.26 -32.19
C LEU A 47 9.05 11.69 -31.41
N THR A 48 8.92 12.73 -30.60
CA THR A 48 9.91 13.03 -29.55
C THR A 48 9.58 12.17 -28.30
N PRO A 49 10.49 12.00 -27.34
CA PRO A 49 10.18 11.33 -26.09
C PRO A 49 8.91 11.87 -25.42
N GLU A 50 8.72 13.20 -25.40
CA GLU A 50 7.55 13.84 -24.81
C GLU A 50 6.25 13.57 -25.59
N THR A 51 6.33 13.45 -26.91
CA THR A 51 5.15 13.15 -27.78
C THR A 51 4.90 11.66 -27.92
N ALA A 52 5.89 10.82 -27.56
CA ALA A 52 5.73 9.36 -27.51
C ALA A 52 5.07 8.91 -26.20
N GLU A 53 5.09 9.74 -25.16
CA GLU A 53 4.35 9.50 -23.94
C GLU A 53 2.86 9.50 -24.28
N ALA A 54 2.23 8.34 -24.22
CA ALA A 54 0.78 8.24 -24.39
C ALA A 54 0.14 9.09 -23.29
N ALA A 55 -0.78 9.99 -23.68
CA ALA A 55 -1.55 10.73 -22.68
C ALA A 55 -2.11 9.76 -21.63
N PRO A 56 -2.00 10.06 -20.34
CA PRO A 56 -2.51 9.18 -19.29
C PRO A 56 -3.95 8.79 -19.61
N ARG A 57 -4.21 7.48 -19.72
CA ARG A 57 -5.56 7.00 -19.99
C ARG A 57 -6.43 7.38 -18.80
N LYS A 58 -7.59 7.97 -19.05
CA LYS A 58 -8.58 8.21 -18.00
C LYS A 58 -8.93 6.86 -17.34
N PRO A 59 -8.92 6.77 -16.00
CA PRO A 59 -9.31 5.54 -15.32
C PRO A 59 -10.76 5.18 -15.67
N SER A 60 -11.06 3.88 -15.64
CA SER A 60 -12.44 3.44 -15.77
C SER A 60 -13.21 3.73 -14.48
N ASP A 61 -14.54 3.80 -14.56
CA ASP A 61 -15.38 3.93 -13.37
C ASP A 61 -15.18 2.76 -12.39
N ALA A 62 -14.80 1.58 -12.90
CA ALA A 62 -14.49 0.42 -12.08
C ALA A 62 -13.16 0.61 -11.31
N ASP A 63 -12.15 1.23 -11.94
CA ASP A 63 -10.87 1.53 -11.29
C ASP A 63 -11.09 2.52 -10.12
N VAL A 64 -11.86 3.58 -10.38
CA VAL A 64 -12.18 4.60 -9.36
C VAL A 64 -12.94 3.97 -8.19
N LYS A 65 -14.00 3.20 -8.47
CA LYS A 65 -14.79 2.51 -7.44
C LYS A 65 -13.97 1.51 -6.64
N PHE A 66 -13.05 0.79 -7.30
CA PHE A 66 -12.15 -0.13 -6.62
C PHE A 66 -11.24 0.61 -5.63
N MET A 67 -10.59 1.71 -6.06
CA MET A 67 -9.71 2.49 -5.19
C MET A 67 -10.47 3.09 -4.01
N GLN A 68 -11.64 3.70 -4.25
CA GLN A 68 -12.49 4.26 -3.21
C GLN A 68 -12.98 3.19 -2.22
N GLY A 69 -13.44 2.06 -2.74
CA GLY A 69 -13.90 0.94 -1.92
C GLY A 69 -12.79 0.34 -1.08
N MET A 70 -11.60 0.16 -1.67
CA MET A 70 -10.47 -0.43 -0.97
C MET A 70 -9.92 0.50 0.14
N ILE A 71 -10.00 1.83 -0.01
CA ILE A 71 -9.71 2.77 1.09
C ILE A 71 -10.62 2.50 2.29
N MET A 72 -11.94 2.37 2.06
CA MET A 72 -12.89 2.12 3.13
C MET A 72 -12.71 0.72 3.73
N HIS A 73 -12.43 -0.28 2.90
CA HIS A 73 -12.12 -1.63 3.34
C HIS A 73 -10.88 -1.64 4.25
N HIS A 74 -9.78 -1.05 3.84
CA HIS A 74 -8.53 -0.99 4.61
C HIS A 74 -8.68 -0.21 5.93
N SER A 75 -9.55 0.80 5.98
CA SER A 75 -9.79 1.55 7.21
C SER A 75 -10.31 0.65 8.34
N GLN A 76 -11.14 -0.34 8.03
CA GLN A 76 -11.60 -1.30 9.03
C GLN A 76 -10.47 -2.20 9.55
N ALA A 77 -9.55 -2.64 8.69
CA ALA A 77 -8.41 -3.42 9.16
C ALA A 77 -7.50 -2.60 10.09
N VAL A 78 -7.29 -1.32 9.78
CA VAL A 78 -6.53 -0.42 10.68
C VAL A 78 -7.25 -0.29 12.03
N GLU A 79 -8.58 -0.11 12.05
CA GLU A 79 -9.37 -0.09 13.29
C GLU A 79 -9.21 -1.40 14.08
N MET A 80 -9.28 -2.56 13.43
CA MET A 80 -9.04 -3.85 14.08
C MET A 80 -7.64 -3.94 14.69
N THR A 81 -6.61 -3.44 13.99
CA THR A 81 -5.22 -3.48 14.48
C THR A 81 -4.97 -2.54 15.66
N GLU A 82 -5.70 -1.43 15.78
CA GLU A 82 -5.60 -0.54 16.93
C GLU A 82 -6.03 -1.22 18.26
N LEU A 83 -6.99 -2.13 18.21
CA LEU A 83 -7.43 -2.89 19.38
C LEU A 83 -6.33 -3.79 19.96
N LEU A 84 -5.39 -4.26 19.14
CA LEU A 84 -4.27 -5.12 19.58
C LEU A 84 -3.47 -4.50 20.71
N LYS A 85 -3.30 -3.18 20.73
CA LYS A 85 -2.48 -2.47 21.73
C LYS A 85 -2.93 -2.72 23.16
N THR A 86 -4.23 -2.93 23.36
CA THR A 86 -4.83 -3.09 24.70
C THR A 86 -5.46 -4.44 24.93
N ARG A 87 -5.74 -5.22 23.88
CA ARG A 87 -6.53 -6.45 23.95
C ARG A 87 -5.69 -7.72 23.85
N SER A 88 -4.60 -7.70 23.06
CA SER A 88 -3.69 -8.84 22.90
C SER A 88 -2.48 -8.76 23.81
N LYS A 89 -2.02 -9.92 24.30
CA LYS A 89 -0.71 -10.08 24.95
C LYS A 89 0.23 -10.98 24.14
N ASP A 90 -0.26 -11.59 23.08
CA ASP A 90 0.53 -12.43 22.19
C ASP A 90 1.44 -11.56 21.31
N LYS A 91 2.74 -11.81 21.41
CA LYS A 91 3.75 -11.02 20.69
C LYS A 91 3.76 -11.30 19.18
N GLU A 92 3.40 -12.52 18.76
CA GLU A 92 3.34 -12.89 17.34
C GLU A 92 2.13 -12.20 16.69
N VAL A 93 0.98 -12.23 17.36
CA VAL A 93 -0.25 -11.54 16.90
C VAL A 93 -0.04 -10.01 16.84
N GLN A 94 0.57 -9.42 17.89
CA GLN A 94 0.90 -8.00 17.91
C GLN A 94 1.87 -7.61 16.78
N ALA A 95 2.90 -8.42 16.51
CA ALA A 95 3.87 -8.17 15.46
C ALA A 95 3.22 -8.27 14.06
N LEU A 96 2.33 -9.24 13.85
CA LEU A 96 1.55 -9.37 12.62
C LEU A 96 0.66 -8.15 12.43
N GLY A 97 -0.16 -7.80 13.42
CA GLY A 97 -1.07 -6.67 13.32
C GLY A 97 -0.36 -5.34 13.09
N LYS A 98 0.83 -5.16 13.68
CA LYS A 98 1.66 -3.97 13.40
C LYS A 98 2.08 -3.89 11.93
N ARG A 99 2.48 -5.02 11.31
CA ARG A 99 2.83 -5.04 9.88
C ARG A 99 1.61 -4.72 9.01
N ILE A 100 0.47 -5.36 9.29
CA ILE A 100 -0.80 -5.09 8.59
C ILE A 100 -1.19 -3.61 8.71
N SER A 101 -1.11 -3.03 9.91
CA SER A 101 -1.44 -1.62 10.12
C SER A 101 -0.57 -0.68 9.28
N ILE A 102 0.74 -0.92 9.22
CA ILE A 102 1.68 -0.12 8.43
C ILE A 102 1.37 -0.26 6.94
N SER A 103 1.30 -1.49 6.43
CA SER A 103 1.03 -1.77 5.01
C SER A 103 -0.28 -1.12 4.57
N GLN A 104 -1.38 -1.40 5.26
CA GLN A 104 -2.69 -0.89 4.87
C GLN A 104 -2.83 0.62 5.01
N THR A 105 -2.10 1.25 5.94
CA THR A 105 -2.03 2.71 6.02
C THR A 105 -1.29 3.31 4.82
N ASP A 106 -0.17 2.72 4.41
CA ASP A 106 0.59 3.15 3.24
C ASP A 106 -0.19 2.91 1.94
N GLU A 107 -0.90 1.79 1.84
CA GLU A 107 -1.78 1.46 0.71
C GLU A 107 -2.95 2.45 0.60
N MET A 108 -3.58 2.84 1.71
CA MET A 108 -4.61 3.88 1.70
C MET A 108 -4.06 5.24 1.26
N ARG A 109 -2.82 5.59 1.64
CA ARG A 109 -2.18 6.81 1.18
C ARG A 109 -1.97 6.76 -0.33
N PHE A 110 -1.43 5.67 -0.85
CA PHE A 110 -1.25 5.46 -2.30
C PHE A 110 -2.57 5.61 -3.07
N MET A 111 -3.65 4.98 -2.59
CA MET A 111 -4.96 5.05 -3.26
C MET A 111 -5.53 6.48 -3.28
N ARG A 112 -5.37 7.25 -2.18
CA ARG A 112 -5.78 8.66 -2.14
C ARG A 112 -4.97 9.52 -3.10
N GLU A 113 -3.66 9.31 -3.17
CA GLU A 113 -2.77 9.99 -4.12
C GLU A 113 -3.16 9.67 -5.55
N TRP A 114 -3.38 8.38 -5.86
CA TRP A 114 -3.79 7.92 -7.18
C TRP A 114 -5.10 8.57 -7.66
N LEU A 115 -6.12 8.64 -6.79
CA LEU A 115 -7.40 9.30 -7.08
C LEU A 115 -7.21 10.80 -7.29
N THR A 116 -6.48 11.46 -6.39
CA THR A 116 -6.24 12.91 -6.44
C THR A 116 -5.50 13.33 -7.71
N GLU A 117 -4.46 12.62 -8.12
CA GLU A 117 -3.70 12.89 -9.35
C GLU A 117 -4.55 12.80 -10.61
N ARG A 118 -5.65 12.03 -10.54
CA ARG A 118 -6.57 11.84 -11.67
C ARG A 118 -7.82 12.72 -11.59
N GLY A 119 -7.90 13.57 -10.57
CA GLY A 119 -9.04 14.45 -10.33
C GLY A 119 -10.31 13.72 -9.91
N GLU A 120 -10.16 12.48 -9.39
CA GLU A 120 -11.29 11.67 -8.95
C GLU A 120 -11.58 11.88 -7.45
N PRO A 121 -12.83 11.81 -7.01
CA PRO A 121 -13.18 11.96 -5.60
C PRO A 121 -12.61 10.79 -4.77
N ILE A 122 -12.18 11.09 -3.54
CA ILE A 122 -11.62 10.06 -2.64
C ILE A 122 -12.72 9.19 -2.04
N ALA A 123 -13.85 9.78 -1.70
CA ALA A 123 -14.98 9.08 -1.09
C ALA A 123 -15.91 8.46 -2.14
N LEU A 124 -16.46 7.28 -1.84
CA LEU A 124 -17.55 6.73 -2.64
C LEU A 124 -18.77 7.67 -2.60
N PRO A 125 -19.50 7.84 -3.72
CA PRO A 125 -20.76 8.59 -3.72
C PRO A 125 -21.73 8.01 -2.67
N GLY A 126 -22.16 8.85 -1.74
CA GLY A 126 -23.08 8.45 -0.65
C GLY A 126 -22.39 7.87 0.61
N SER A 127 -21.06 7.71 0.61
CA SER A 127 -20.31 7.47 1.85
C SER A 127 -19.95 8.81 2.50
N MET A 128 -20.09 8.90 3.82
CA MET A 128 -19.56 10.06 4.56
C MET A 128 -18.02 9.93 4.66
N ASP A 129 -17.34 11.05 4.50
CA ASP A 129 -15.89 11.11 4.72
C ASP A 129 -15.59 10.86 6.20
N MET A 130 -15.11 9.65 6.50
CA MET A 130 -14.78 9.22 7.87
C MET A 130 -13.57 9.94 8.45
N SER A 131 -12.84 10.74 7.69
CA SER A 131 -11.64 11.46 8.17
C SER A 131 -11.93 12.55 9.21
N ASN A 132 -13.20 12.98 9.34
CA ASN A 132 -13.64 14.04 10.28
C ASN A 132 -14.53 13.54 11.43
N MET A 133 -14.71 12.23 11.60
CA MET A 133 -15.67 11.67 12.58
C MET A 133 -15.03 11.21 13.90
N SER A 134 -14.02 11.93 14.42
CA SER A 134 -13.61 11.75 15.83
C SER A 134 -14.74 12.21 16.75
N GLY A 135 -15.57 11.29 17.24
CA GLY A 135 -16.49 11.53 18.36
C GLY A 135 -17.99 11.47 18.06
N MET A 136 -18.44 10.97 16.91
CA MET A 136 -19.85 10.69 16.70
C MET A 136 -20.19 9.23 16.93
N ASP A 137 -21.18 8.96 17.78
CA ASP A 137 -21.80 7.66 17.94
C ASP A 137 -22.24 7.12 16.58
N HIS A 138 -22.01 5.81 16.37
CA HIS A 138 -22.35 5.10 15.15
C HIS A 138 -23.83 5.25 14.84
N MET A 139 -24.17 6.25 14.01
CA MET A 139 -25.51 6.32 13.42
C MET A 139 -25.68 5.13 12.47
N ASP A 140 -26.79 4.41 12.61
CA ASP A 140 -27.27 3.33 11.73
C ASP A 140 -27.50 3.84 10.29
N MET A 141 -26.41 4.05 9.56
CA MET A 141 -26.47 4.25 8.11
C MET A 141 -26.17 2.91 7.44
N PRO A 142 -26.93 2.51 6.42
CA PRO A 142 -26.60 1.30 5.67
C PRO A 142 -25.29 1.50 4.94
N MET A 143 -24.17 1.20 5.60
CA MET A 143 -22.89 1.07 4.92
C MET A 143 -23.01 -0.10 3.95
N THR A 144 -22.79 0.15 2.67
CA THR A 144 -22.67 -0.93 1.70
C THR A 144 -21.48 -1.79 2.12
N MET A 145 -21.77 -2.91 2.79
CA MET A 145 -20.77 -3.86 3.24
C MET A 145 -20.01 -4.41 2.03
N MET A 146 -18.72 -4.12 1.95
CA MET A 146 -17.88 -4.72 0.92
C MET A 146 -17.54 -6.17 1.29
N PRO A 147 -17.18 -6.99 0.29
CA PRO A 147 -16.78 -8.38 0.53
C PRO A 147 -15.79 -8.48 1.69
N GLY A 148 -16.05 -9.38 2.64
CA GLY A 148 -15.14 -9.69 3.73
C GLY A 148 -15.10 -8.70 4.89
N MET A 149 -15.69 -7.52 4.80
CA MET A 149 -15.77 -6.62 5.96
C MET A 149 -16.49 -7.29 7.12
N LEU A 150 -16.02 -7.03 8.33
CA LEU A 150 -16.69 -7.46 9.54
C LEU A 150 -17.97 -6.66 9.74
N THR A 151 -19.03 -7.35 10.19
CA THR A 151 -20.27 -6.69 10.56
C THR A 151 -20.09 -5.85 11.84
N PRO A 152 -20.97 -4.89 12.12
CA PRO A 152 -20.93 -4.13 13.37
C PRO A 152 -20.94 -5.04 14.61
N GLU A 153 -21.68 -6.17 14.56
CA GLU A 153 -21.73 -7.15 15.65
C GLU A 153 -20.39 -7.87 15.83
N GLN A 154 -19.73 -8.25 14.71
CA GLN A 154 -18.39 -8.87 14.75
C GLN A 154 -17.34 -7.87 15.29
N MET A 155 -17.37 -6.61 14.84
CA MET A 155 -16.49 -5.55 15.36
C MET A 155 -16.72 -5.31 16.86
N LYS A 156 -17.98 -5.29 17.31
CA LYS A 156 -18.33 -5.15 18.72
C LYS A 156 -17.84 -6.34 19.55
N ALA A 157 -17.98 -7.57 19.05
CA ALA A 157 -17.47 -8.77 19.70
C ALA A 157 -15.95 -8.72 19.83
N LEU A 158 -15.24 -8.35 18.75
CA LEU A 158 -13.79 -8.17 18.73
C LEU A 158 -13.35 -7.11 19.76
N ALA A 159 -14.02 -5.96 19.80
CA ALA A 159 -13.69 -4.89 20.73
C ALA A 159 -13.95 -5.24 22.20
N ALA A 160 -14.88 -6.16 22.49
CA ALA A 160 -15.19 -6.63 23.85
C ALA A 160 -14.22 -7.70 24.36
N ALA A 161 -13.68 -8.54 23.47
CA ALA A 161 -12.80 -9.65 23.80
C ALA A 161 -11.41 -9.18 24.27
N THR A 162 -10.69 -10.05 25.00
CA THR A 162 -9.30 -9.80 25.45
C THR A 162 -8.51 -11.11 25.50
N GLY A 163 -7.19 -11.03 25.44
CA GLY A 163 -6.30 -12.20 25.53
C GLY A 163 -6.55 -13.21 24.41
N PRO A 164 -6.49 -14.52 24.67
CA PRO A 164 -6.62 -15.54 23.63
C PRO A 164 -7.92 -15.47 22.83
N GLU A 165 -9.02 -15.08 23.44
CA GLU A 165 -10.29 -14.90 22.73
C GLU A 165 -10.21 -13.75 21.72
N PHE A 166 -9.63 -12.65 22.12
CA PHE A 166 -9.37 -11.54 21.20
C PHE A 166 -8.45 -11.96 20.05
N ASP A 167 -7.36 -12.66 20.36
CA ASP A 167 -6.38 -13.10 19.36
C ASP A 167 -7.05 -14.00 18.31
N HIS A 168 -7.90 -14.95 18.75
CA HIS A 168 -8.67 -15.80 17.87
C HIS A 168 -9.65 -15.02 16.97
N LEU A 169 -10.43 -14.10 17.56
CA LEU A 169 -11.38 -13.27 16.82
C LEU A 169 -10.66 -12.31 15.85
N PHE A 170 -9.52 -11.77 16.24
CA PHE A 170 -8.70 -10.93 15.37
C PHE A 170 -8.19 -11.71 14.15
N LEU A 171 -7.58 -12.88 14.37
CA LEU A 171 -7.05 -13.71 13.29
C LEU A 171 -8.15 -14.18 12.34
N THR A 172 -9.26 -14.68 12.86
CA THR A 172 -10.38 -15.15 12.03
C THR A 172 -11.06 -14.00 11.28
N GLY A 173 -11.26 -12.87 11.94
CA GLY A 173 -11.83 -11.67 11.34
C GLY A 173 -10.92 -11.08 10.25
N MET A 174 -9.62 -11.04 10.48
CA MET A 174 -8.66 -10.53 9.50
C MET A 174 -8.51 -11.46 8.29
N ILE A 175 -8.61 -12.79 8.48
CA ILE A 175 -8.70 -13.75 7.35
C ILE A 175 -9.95 -13.48 6.52
N GLN A 176 -11.11 -13.27 7.16
CA GLN A 176 -12.35 -12.90 6.47
C GLN A 176 -12.16 -11.62 5.66
N HIS A 177 -11.61 -10.59 6.28
CA HIS A 177 -11.37 -9.29 5.70
C HIS A 177 -10.43 -9.37 4.48
N HIS A 178 -9.26 -9.99 4.62
CA HIS A 178 -8.31 -10.19 3.52
C HIS A 178 -8.91 -11.00 2.37
N SER A 179 -9.66 -12.05 2.66
CA SER A 179 -10.36 -12.83 1.63
C SER A 179 -11.35 -11.97 0.83
N GLY A 180 -11.94 -10.97 1.48
CA GLY A 180 -12.77 -9.96 0.82
C GLY A 180 -11.99 -9.08 -0.14
N ALA A 181 -10.82 -8.57 0.27
CA ALA A 181 -9.95 -7.79 -0.60
C ALA A 181 -9.52 -8.57 -1.85
N LEU A 182 -9.16 -9.87 -1.69
CA LEU A 182 -8.85 -10.75 -2.84
C LEU A 182 -10.05 -10.89 -3.78
N THR A 183 -11.27 -10.90 -3.24
CA THR A 183 -12.50 -10.93 -4.05
C THR A 183 -12.65 -9.61 -4.81
N MET A 184 -12.43 -8.46 -4.17
CA MET A 184 -12.50 -7.15 -4.81
C MET A 184 -11.48 -7.02 -5.95
N VAL A 185 -10.24 -7.50 -5.77
CA VAL A 185 -9.21 -7.53 -6.83
C VAL A 185 -9.66 -8.39 -8.00
N LYS A 186 -10.16 -9.59 -7.74
CA LYS A 186 -10.68 -10.48 -8.78
C LYS A 186 -11.84 -9.86 -9.54
N ASP A 187 -12.74 -9.17 -8.83
CA ASP A 187 -13.90 -8.52 -9.45
C ASP A 187 -13.50 -7.31 -10.30
N LEU A 188 -12.49 -6.54 -9.90
CA LEU A 188 -11.90 -5.49 -10.72
C LEU A 188 -11.43 -6.03 -12.07
N PHE A 189 -10.64 -7.10 -12.07
CA PHE A 189 -10.08 -7.66 -13.30
C PHE A 189 -11.10 -8.41 -14.19
N LYS A 190 -12.30 -8.70 -13.69
CA LYS A 190 -13.41 -9.20 -14.52
C LYS A 190 -14.09 -8.13 -15.36
N VAL A 191 -13.92 -6.86 -15.00
CA VAL A 191 -14.56 -5.75 -15.74
C VAL A 191 -13.74 -5.44 -16.99
N PRO A 192 -14.31 -5.53 -18.20
CA PRO A 192 -13.60 -5.21 -19.43
C PRO A 192 -13.05 -3.78 -19.41
N GLY A 193 -11.74 -3.63 -19.62
CA GLY A 193 -11.07 -2.33 -19.66
C GLY A 193 -10.66 -1.76 -18.31
N ALA A 194 -11.02 -2.41 -17.19
CA ALA A 194 -10.51 -2.05 -15.87
C ALA A 194 -9.09 -2.61 -15.64
N GLY A 195 -8.39 -2.03 -14.66
CA GLY A 195 -7.04 -2.47 -14.29
C GLY A 195 -5.98 -2.21 -15.36
N GLN A 196 -6.22 -1.28 -16.28
CA GLN A 196 -5.28 -0.98 -17.38
C GLN A 196 -4.27 0.12 -17.02
N ASP A 197 -4.47 0.82 -15.92
CA ASP A 197 -3.49 1.76 -15.37
C ASP A 197 -2.34 0.95 -14.74
N PRO A 198 -1.08 1.14 -15.14
CA PRO A 198 0.03 0.32 -14.63
C PRO A 198 0.18 0.39 -13.10
N ARG A 199 0.02 1.58 -12.52
CA ARG A 199 0.15 1.75 -11.06
C ARG A 199 -0.99 1.07 -10.29
N LEU A 200 -2.21 1.08 -10.85
CA LEU A 200 -3.33 0.34 -10.27
C LEU A 200 -3.15 -1.16 -10.42
N PHE A 201 -2.68 -1.61 -11.59
CA PHE A 201 -2.41 -3.03 -11.82
C PHE A 201 -1.37 -3.58 -10.85
N ASP A 202 -0.24 -2.87 -10.70
CA ASP A 202 0.83 -3.25 -9.77
C ASP A 202 0.28 -3.27 -8.33
N PHE A 203 -0.42 -2.22 -7.90
CA PHE A 203 -1.05 -2.14 -6.58
C PHE A 203 -2.03 -3.30 -6.32
N ALA A 204 -2.95 -3.57 -7.24
CA ALA A 204 -3.93 -4.65 -7.07
C ALA A 204 -3.25 -6.03 -7.02
N SER A 205 -2.19 -6.22 -7.80
CA SER A 205 -1.39 -7.45 -7.78
C SER A 205 -0.62 -7.62 -6.47
N ASP A 206 -0.07 -6.54 -5.92
CA ASP A 206 0.61 -6.55 -4.63
C ASP A 206 -0.36 -6.85 -3.49
N VAL A 207 -1.57 -6.27 -3.50
CA VAL A 207 -2.64 -6.58 -2.54
C VAL A 207 -3.00 -8.07 -2.60
N ASP A 208 -3.19 -8.64 -3.80
CA ASP A 208 -3.54 -10.07 -3.96
C ASP A 208 -2.44 -10.97 -3.34
N ASN A 209 -1.18 -10.73 -3.70
CA ASN A 209 -0.06 -11.54 -3.23
C ASN A 209 0.19 -11.38 -1.72
N THR A 210 0.23 -10.15 -1.23
CA THR A 210 0.56 -9.85 0.18
C THR A 210 -0.52 -10.37 1.11
N GLN A 211 -1.80 -10.09 0.81
CA GLN A 211 -2.89 -10.51 1.67
C GLN A 211 -3.13 -12.02 1.62
N GLN A 212 -2.85 -12.69 0.49
CA GLN A 212 -2.86 -14.15 0.46
C GLN A 212 -1.79 -14.73 1.39
N ALA A 213 -0.57 -14.19 1.38
CA ALA A 213 0.50 -14.62 2.28
C ALA A 213 0.14 -14.38 3.77
N GLU A 214 -0.48 -13.25 4.07
CA GLU A 214 -0.94 -12.94 5.44
C GLU A 214 -2.06 -13.88 5.90
N ILE A 215 -2.99 -14.25 5.02
CA ILE A 215 -4.00 -15.28 5.31
C ILE A 215 -3.34 -16.59 5.71
N ASP A 216 -2.30 -17.02 5.00
CA ASP A 216 -1.63 -18.29 5.28
C ASP A 216 -0.87 -18.23 6.62
N ILE A 217 -0.25 -17.09 6.95
CA ILE A 217 0.37 -16.85 8.26
C ILE A 217 -0.68 -16.94 9.38
N MET A 218 -1.82 -16.25 9.23
CA MET A 218 -2.90 -16.25 10.22
C MET A 218 -3.50 -17.63 10.42
N ARG A 219 -3.71 -18.39 9.36
CA ARG A 219 -4.16 -19.79 9.44
C ARG A 219 -3.17 -20.66 10.21
N HIS A 220 -1.87 -20.47 9.98
CA HIS A 220 -0.84 -21.20 10.73
C HIS A 220 -0.85 -20.84 12.22
N MET A 221 -1.07 -19.57 12.57
CA MET A 221 -1.19 -19.15 13.97
C MET A 221 -2.40 -19.79 14.65
N LEU A 222 -3.56 -19.80 13.99
CA LEU A 222 -4.79 -20.47 14.51
C LEU A 222 -4.62 -21.98 14.69
N LEU A 223 -3.74 -22.65 13.94
CA LEU A 223 -3.45 -24.08 14.16
C LEU A 223 -2.61 -24.29 15.42
N LYS A 224 -1.75 -23.35 15.80
CA LYS A 224 -0.97 -23.40 17.05
C LYS A 224 -1.84 -23.21 18.30
N GLU A 225 -2.90 -22.41 18.21
CA GLU A 225 -3.83 -22.21 19.33
C GLU A 225 -4.53 -23.51 19.80
N LYS A 226 -4.60 -24.52 18.94
CA LYS A 226 -5.30 -25.81 19.21
C LYS A 226 -4.38 -26.88 19.80
N GLN A 227 -3.10 -26.59 20.01
CA GLN A 227 -2.09 -27.50 20.57
C GLN A 227 -1.77 -27.15 22.03
#